data_39d156dea4256afccba2293d496fc87f
#
_entry.id   39d156dea4256afccba2293d496fc87f
#
_cell.length_a   1.000
_cell.length_b   1.000
_cell.length_c   1.000
_cell.angle_alpha   90.00
_cell.angle_beta   90.00
_cell.angle_gamma   90.00
#
_symmetry.space_group_name_H-M   'P 1'
#
loop_
_entity.id
_entity.type
_entity.pdbx_description
1 polymer ?
#
loop_
_entity_poly.entity_id
_entity_poly.type
_entity_poly.pdbx_seq_one_letter_code
_entity_poly.pdbx_strand_id
1 'polypeptide(L)'
;MAYENVGLVWTPDSLVEYLASIEPPAWCRAITLHHTGAPSLAQRPRGFLLQHIRNLRDFYQNEKHWSAGPHLFIDDDEIFGMCDLQKKGVHAVSFNSSAIGIEVLGDYDTEDPLSGRGLACWQTAAASCSALSSWLGLKVNAESILFHRDDPTTRKSCPGSKVKKDWFLKLIKTSGANPIPTGETGKPDVGMPWEQWTFRGERWCVPAYAFLLARGMKSKDIVARLKSAGGLFFFASEQLEGAFFAGKDSNLKPNQCTWAPAGELLELL
;
A
#
# COMPACT_ATOMS: atom_id res chain seq x y z
N MET A 1 -20.94 9.33 13.35
CA MET A 1 -21.27 8.83 12.00
C MET A 1 -20.28 7.71 11.66
N ALA A 2 -20.55 6.79 10.71
CA ALA A 2 -19.60 5.68 10.47
C ALA A 2 -18.41 6.09 9.60
N TYR A 3 -18.53 7.13 8.78
CA TYR A 3 -17.50 7.60 7.83
C TYR A 3 -16.44 8.54 8.44
N GLU A 4 -16.07 8.33 9.69
CA GLU A 4 -15.19 9.25 10.43
C GLU A 4 -13.72 9.17 9.98
N ASN A 5 -13.31 8.07 9.34
CA ASN A 5 -11.94 7.90 8.87
C ASN A 5 -11.70 8.47 7.46
N VAL A 6 -12.72 9.05 6.81
CA VAL A 6 -12.53 9.71 5.52
C VAL A 6 -11.63 10.93 5.68
N GLY A 7 -10.45 10.84 5.10
CA GLY A 7 -9.40 11.86 5.22
C GLY A 7 -8.12 11.34 5.86
N LEU A 8 -8.18 10.17 6.51
CA LEU A 8 -7.01 9.49 7.02
C LEU A 8 -6.40 8.64 5.90
N VAL A 9 -5.09 8.74 5.77
CA VAL A 9 -4.30 7.93 4.83
C VAL A 9 -3.10 7.40 5.61
N TRP A 10 -2.82 6.13 5.44
CA TRP A 10 -1.74 5.44 6.12
C TRP A 10 -0.85 4.70 5.12
N THR A 11 0.40 4.54 5.49
CA THR A 11 1.25 3.43 5.07
C THR A 11 0.98 2.23 6.00
N PRO A 12 1.42 1.01 5.66
CA PRO A 12 1.33 -0.12 6.60
C PRO A 12 1.90 0.18 8.00
N ASP A 13 3.03 0.90 8.08
CA ASP A 13 3.66 1.24 9.37
C ASP A 13 2.81 2.23 10.18
N SER A 14 2.36 3.32 9.55
CA SER A 14 1.54 4.31 10.24
C SER A 14 0.13 3.78 10.58
N LEU A 15 -0.34 2.74 9.88
CA LEU A 15 -1.54 2.02 10.30
C LEU A 15 -1.32 1.28 11.63
N VAL A 16 -0.15 0.65 11.82
CA VAL A 16 0.19 0.00 13.11
C VAL A 16 0.18 1.01 14.25
N GLU A 17 0.78 2.20 14.05
CA GLU A 17 0.78 3.27 15.04
C GLU A 17 -0.64 3.76 15.36
N TYR A 18 -1.46 3.95 14.34
CA TYR A 18 -2.87 4.33 14.51
C TYR A 18 -3.64 3.26 15.30
N LEU A 19 -3.50 1.98 14.95
CA LEU A 19 -4.15 0.87 15.65
C LEU A 19 -3.74 0.78 17.12
N ALA A 20 -2.47 1.06 17.43
CA ALA A 20 -1.98 1.10 18.82
C ALA A 20 -2.60 2.24 19.64
N SER A 21 -3.16 3.26 19.01
CA SER A 21 -3.80 4.40 19.67
C SER A 21 -5.30 4.22 19.95
N ILE A 22 -5.91 3.14 19.46
CA ILE A 22 -7.34 2.87 19.59
C ILE A 22 -7.59 1.45 20.12
N GLU A 23 -8.69 1.28 20.86
CA GLU A 23 -9.06 -0.05 21.37
C GLU A 23 -9.70 -0.92 20.29
N PRO A 24 -9.39 -2.23 20.22
CA PRO A 24 -10.02 -3.13 19.27
C PRO A 24 -11.52 -3.33 19.58
N PRO A 25 -12.38 -3.29 18.56
CA PRO A 25 -13.81 -3.42 18.76
C PRO A 25 -14.21 -4.86 19.12
N ALA A 26 -14.93 -5.03 20.19
CA ALA A 26 -15.36 -6.34 20.68
C ALA A 26 -16.28 -7.12 19.71
N TRP A 27 -16.88 -6.47 18.73
CA TRP A 27 -17.75 -7.10 17.73
C TRP A 27 -16.98 -7.78 16.60
N CYS A 28 -15.73 -7.36 16.33
CA CYS A 28 -14.96 -7.81 15.16
C CYS A 28 -14.33 -9.20 15.42
N ARG A 29 -14.52 -10.11 14.49
CA ARG A 29 -14.02 -11.51 14.55
C ARG A 29 -13.29 -11.91 13.28
N ALA A 30 -13.31 -11.07 12.24
CA ALA A 30 -12.74 -11.39 10.95
C ALA A 30 -12.39 -10.13 10.15
N ILE A 31 -11.65 -10.31 9.07
CA ILE A 31 -11.34 -9.31 8.05
C ILE A 31 -11.84 -9.85 6.72
N THR A 32 -12.60 -9.06 5.97
CA THR A 32 -13.13 -9.47 4.66
C THR A 32 -12.46 -8.68 3.55
N LEU A 33 -11.88 -9.40 2.60
CA LEU A 33 -11.23 -8.82 1.42
C LEU A 33 -12.20 -8.72 0.25
N HIS A 34 -12.16 -7.57 -0.40
CA HIS A 34 -12.83 -7.27 -1.64
C HIS A 34 -11.81 -6.78 -2.66
N HIS A 35 -12.21 -6.68 -3.90
CA HIS A 35 -11.54 -5.88 -4.93
C HIS A 35 -12.51 -4.86 -5.50
N THR A 36 -12.00 -3.75 -5.97
CA THR A 36 -12.83 -2.71 -6.57
C THR A 36 -13.54 -3.19 -7.84
N GLY A 37 -12.91 -4.10 -8.62
CA GLY A 37 -13.37 -4.51 -9.93
C GLY A 37 -13.34 -3.33 -10.91
N ALA A 38 -14.09 -2.29 -10.58
CA ALA A 38 -14.03 -0.96 -11.19
C ALA A 38 -13.97 0.10 -10.08
N PRO A 39 -12.92 0.94 -10.07
CA PRO A 39 -11.85 1.07 -11.06
C PRO A 39 -10.85 -0.09 -11.02
N SER A 40 -10.31 -0.45 -12.20
CA SER A 40 -9.16 -1.34 -12.36
C SER A 40 -7.82 -0.62 -12.11
N LEU A 41 -6.72 -1.35 -12.05
CA LEU A 41 -5.37 -0.76 -11.97
C LEU A 41 -5.08 0.17 -13.14
N ALA A 42 -5.51 -0.21 -14.34
CA ALA A 42 -5.34 0.61 -15.54
C ALA A 42 -6.16 1.93 -15.47
N GLN A 43 -7.33 1.90 -14.84
CA GLN A 43 -8.17 3.09 -14.65
C GLN A 43 -7.66 4.00 -13.52
N ARG A 44 -6.77 3.51 -12.68
CA ARG A 44 -6.12 4.26 -11.60
C ARG A 44 -4.60 4.10 -11.66
N PRO A 45 -3.94 4.61 -12.71
CA PRO A 45 -2.50 4.39 -12.92
C PRO A 45 -1.62 4.99 -11.79
N ARG A 46 -2.16 5.92 -11.00
CA ARG A 46 -1.50 6.56 -9.85
C ARG A 46 -2.14 6.17 -8.50
N GLY A 47 -2.84 5.05 -8.43
CA GLY A 47 -3.52 4.62 -7.22
C GLY A 47 -4.78 5.43 -6.89
N PHE A 48 -5.19 5.35 -5.64
CA PHE A 48 -6.27 6.17 -5.13
C PHE A 48 -5.78 7.60 -4.85
N LEU A 49 -6.69 8.51 -4.85
CA LEU A 49 -6.53 9.86 -4.30
C LEU A 49 -7.59 10.03 -3.22
N LEU A 50 -7.29 10.82 -2.21
CA LEU A 50 -8.24 11.11 -1.14
C LEU A 50 -9.59 11.62 -1.67
N GLN A 51 -9.57 12.34 -2.80
CA GLN A 51 -10.80 12.80 -3.45
C GLN A 51 -11.66 11.65 -3.99
N HIS A 52 -11.06 10.55 -4.44
CA HIS A 52 -11.81 9.36 -4.87
C HIS A 52 -12.60 8.76 -3.69
N ILE A 53 -11.98 8.68 -2.52
CA ILE A 53 -12.60 8.16 -1.30
C ILE A 53 -13.74 9.07 -0.82
N ARG A 54 -13.53 10.39 -0.87
CA ARG A 54 -14.58 11.39 -0.56
C ARG A 54 -15.78 11.26 -1.50
N ASN A 55 -15.53 11.17 -2.81
CA ASN A 55 -16.59 11.00 -3.80
C ASN A 55 -17.35 9.69 -3.60
N LEU A 56 -16.64 8.61 -3.24
CA LEU A 56 -17.26 7.32 -2.98
C LEU A 56 -18.12 7.33 -1.71
N ARG A 57 -17.65 8.00 -0.64
CA ARG A 57 -18.47 8.26 0.55
C ARG A 57 -19.76 9.00 0.17
N ASP A 58 -19.64 10.08 -0.60
CA ASP A 58 -20.78 10.91 -1.00
C ASP A 58 -21.79 10.08 -1.84
N PHE A 59 -21.30 9.23 -2.72
CA PHE A 59 -22.11 8.28 -3.47
C PHE A 59 -22.83 7.29 -2.54
N TYR A 60 -22.14 6.71 -1.56
CA TYR A 60 -22.77 5.79 -0.60
C TYR A 60 -23.83 6.48 0.23
N GLN A 61 -23.57 7.70 0.70
CA GLN A 61 -24.51 8.44 1.52
C GLN A 61 -25.71 8.97 0.74
N ASN A 62 -25.48 9.60 -0.40
CA ASN A 62 -26.50 10.36 -1.12
C ASN A 62 -27.29 9.51 -2.13
N GLU A 63 -26.60 8.57 -2.81
CA GLU A 63 -27.25 7.75 -3.85
C GLU A 63 -27.68 6.37 -3.32
N LYS A 64 -26.89 5.75 -2.46
CA LYS A 64 -27.20 4.45 -1.91
C LYS A 64 -27.94 4.51 -0.57
N HIS A 65 -27.95 5.67 0.06
CA HIS A 65 -28.50 5.89 1.41
C HIS A 65 -27.92 4.92 2.45
N TRP A 66 -26.63 4.57 2.29
CA TRP A 66 -25.92 3.73 3.23
C TRP A 66 -25.35 4.56 4.38
N SER A 67 -25.55 4.11 5.61
CA SER A 67 -24.99 4.75 6.81
C SER A 67 -23.50 4.43 7.02
N ALA A 68 -22.96 3.44 6.32
CA ALA A 68 -21.58 3.00 6.37
C ALA A 68 -21.16 2.37 5.03
N GLY A 69 -19.87 2.17 4.82
CA GLY A 69 -19.26 1.46 3.71
C GLY A 69 -18.19 0.46 4.19
N PRO A 70 -17.29 -0.02 3.32
CA PRO A 70 -16.07 -0.69 3.72
C PRO A 70 -15.23 0.20 4.65
N HIS A 71 -14.30 -0.39 5.39
CA HIS A 71 -13.49 0.37 6.34
C HIS A 71 -12.24 0.97 5.70
N LEU A 72 -11.58 0.20 4.85
CA LEU A 72 -10.32 0.58 4.24
C LEU A 72 -10.37 0.37 2.72
N PHE A 73 -9.68 1.25 1.99
CA PHE A 73 -9.37 1.14 0.57
C PHE A 73 -7.86 1.13 0.42
N ILE A 74 -7.32 0.16 -0.32
CA ILE A 74 -5.89 -0.10 -0.40
C ILE A 74 -5.46 -0.11 -1.86
N ASP A 75 -4.38 0.57 -2.15
CA ASP A 75 -3.66 0.46 -3.41
C ASP A 75 -2.24 -0.08 -3.22
N ASP A 76 -1.32 0.24 -4.12
CA ASP A 76 0.02 -0.34 -4.14
C ASP A 76 0.92 0.15 -2.99
N ASP A 77 0.64 1.30 -2.36
CA ASP A 77 1.49 1.87 -1.30
C ASP A 77 0.72 2.59 -0.19
N GLU A 78 -0.58 2.87 -0.38
CA GLU A 78 -1.37 3.64 0.58
C GLU A 78 -2.64 2.89 1.04
N ILE A 79 -3.08 3.24 2.24
CA ILE A 79 -4.27 2.72 2.90
C ILE A 79 -5.16 3.89 3.25
N PHE A 80 -6.31 3.98 2.62
CA PHE A 80 -7.27 5.06 2.80
C PHE A 80 -8.39 4.63 3.75
N GLY A 81 -8.61 5.41 4.78
CA GLY A 81 -9.74 5.23 5.69
C GLY A 81 -11.05 5.68 5.08
N MET A 82 -12.11 4.92 5.31
CA MET A 82 -13.48 5.34 5.03
C MET A 82 -14.35 5.25 6.27
N CYS A 83 -14.62 4.06 6.80
CA CYS A 83 -15.39 3.90 8.03
C CYS A 83 -14.48 3.76 9.25
N ASP A 84 -14.96 4.24 10.38
CA ASP A 84 -14.34 4.05 11.67
C ASP A 84 -14.16 2.55 11.97
N LEU A 85 -12.93 2.13 12.27
CA LEU A 85 -12.59 0.73 12.55
C LEU A 85 -13.28 0.18 13.80
N GLN A 86 -13.76 1.05 14.68
CA GLN A 86 -14.49 0.68 15.89
C GLN A 86 -16.00 0.47 15.62
N LYS A 87 -16.50 0.83 14.45
CA LYS A 87 -17.92 0.73 14.06
C LYS A 87 -18.10 -0.32 12.96
N LYS A 88 -19.30 -0.89 12.90
CA LYS A 88 -19.64 -1.86 11.84
C LYS A 88 -19.77 -1.16 10.50
N GLY A 89 -19.21 -1.78 9.46
CA GLY A 89 -19.27 -1.33 8.07
C GLY A 89 -20.40 -1.97 7.27
N VAL A 90 -20.50 -1.57 6.01
CA VAL A 90 -21.36 -2.20 4.99
C VAL A 90 -20.51 -2.60 3.80
N HIS A 91 -20.29 -3.92 3.61
CA HIS A 91 -19.41 -4.44 2.55
C HIS A 91 -19.78 -5.85 2.08
N ALA A 92 -20.27 -6.73 2.98
CA ALA A 92 -20.72 -8.08 2.67
C ALA A 92 -21.82 -8.49 3.67
N VAL A 93 -22.99 -8.81 3.16
CA VAL A 93 -24.23 -8.95 3.97
C VAL A 93 -24.04 -9.81 5.22
N SER A 94 -23.48 -11.03 5.07
CA SER A 94 -23.28 -11.95 6.19
C SER A 94 -22.14 -11.54 7.11
N PHE A 95 -21.24 -10.68 6.68
CA PHE A 95 -20.02 -10.32 7.41
C PHE A 95 -20.02 -8.90 7.99
N ASN A 96 -20.98 -8.06 7.61
CA ASN A 96 -21.08 -6.67 8.08
C ASN A 96 -21.08 -6.52 9.61
N SER A 97 -21.64 -7.49 10.33
CA SER A 97 -21.76 -7.43 11.78
C SER A 97 -20.54 -7.94 12.54
N SER A 98 -19.58 -8.58 11.85
CA SER A 98 -18.47 -9.32 12.48
C SER A 98 -17.11 -9.13 11.82
N ALA A 99 -17.02 -8.38 10.71
CA ALA A 99 -15.76 -8.22 9.99
C ALA A 99 -15.47 -6.77 9.57
N ILE A 100 -14.18 -6.43 9.58
CA ILE A 100 -13.66 -5.24 8.92
C ILE A 100 -13.57 -5.53 7.42
N GLY A 101 -14.15 -4.67 6.58
CA GLY A 101 -14.11 -4.79 5.12
C GLY A 101 -12.96 -3.96 4.52
N ILE A 102 -12.19 -4.59 3.64
CA ILE A 102 -11.06 -3.99 2.92
C ILE A 102 -11.31 -4.12 1.41
N GLU A 103 -11.24 -3.01 0.69
CA GLU A 103 -11.30 -2.95 -0.78
C GLU A 103 -9.89 -2.77 -1.35
N VAL A 104 -9.42 -3.74 -2.12
CA VAL A 104 -8.13 -3.69 -2.82
C VAL A 104 -8.35 -3.17 -4.23
N LEU A 105 -7.58 -2.16 -4.64
CA LEU A 105 -7.66 -1.57 -5.97
C LEU A 105 -7.30 -2.60 -7.04
N GLY A 106 -8.16 -2.75 -8.04
CA GLY A 106 -7.94 -3.60 -9.20
C GLY A 106 -9.13 -4.47 -9.57
N ASP A 107 -9.08 -5.04 -10.78
CA ASP A 107 -10.00 -6.08 -11.28
C ASP A 107 -9.27 -7.43 -11.36
N TYR A 108 -9.25 -8.18 -10.27
CA TYR A 108 -8.52 -9.46 -10.19
C TYR A 108 -9.30 -10.66 -10.74
N ASP A 109 -10.34 -10.43 -11.50
CA ASP A 109 -10.86 -11.40 -12.45
C ASP A 109 -10.03 -11.38 -13.75
N THR A 110 -9.49 -10.23 -14.13
CA THR A 110 -8.73 -9.99 -15.36
C THR A 110 -7.27 -9.64 -15.11
N GLU A 111 -6.95 -8.82 -14.12
CA GLU A 111 -5.60 -8.38 -13.77
C GLU A 111 -4.84 -9.43 -12.94
N ASP A 112 -3.50 -9.37 -12.97
CA ASP A 112 -2.65 -10.34 -12.29
C ASP A 112 -2.35 -9.89 -10.84
N PRO A 113 -2.75 -10.67 -9.81
CA PRO A 113 -2.40 -10.37 -8.41
C PRO A 113 -0.98 -10.80 -8.03
N LEU A 114 -0.25 -11.52 -8.91
CA LEU A 114 1.03 -12.16 -8.58
C LEU A 114 2.23 -11.39 -9.12
N SER A 115 2.02 -10.30 -9.83
CA SER A 115 3.10 -9.50 -10.42
C SER A 115 2.78 -8.02 -10.47
N GLY A 116 3.81 -7.19 -10.64
CA GLY A 116 3.70 -5.74 -10.84
C GLY A 116 2.86 -5.05 -9.76
N ARG A 117 2.08 -4.05 -10.17
CA ARG A 117 1.20 -3.29 -9.26
C ARG A 117 0.12 -4.14 -8.58
N GLY A 118 -0.39 -5.17 -9.26
CA GLY A 118 -1.34 -6.07 -8.65
C GLY A 118 -0.76 -6.75 -7.42
N LEU A 119 0.47 -7.26 -7.52
CA LEU A 119 1.18 -7.84 -6.38
C LEU A 119 1.43 -6.79 -5.28
N ALA A 120 1.85 -5.57 -5.64
CA ALA A 120 2.07 -4.51 -4.66
C ALA A 120 0.80 -4.18 -3.86
N CYS A 121 -0.35 -4.04 -4.52
CA CYS A 121 -1.64 -3.84 -3.83
C CYS A 121 -1.93 -4.99 -2.84
N TRP A 122 -1.68 -6.24 -3.23
CA TRP A 122 -1.90 -7.39 -2.34
C TRP A 122 -0.86 -7.50 -1.23
N GLN A 123 0.37 -7.03 -1.42
CA GLN A 123 1.37 -6.90 -0.37
C GLN A 123 0.96 -5.86 0.68
N THR A 124 0.50 -4.69 0.25
CA THR A 124 -0.05 -3.66 1.15
C THR A 124 -1.28 -4.17 1.90
N ALA A 125 -2.18 -4.88 1.21
CA ALA A 125 -3.33 -5.52 1.84
C ALA A 125 -2.92 -6.61 2.85
N ALA A 126 -1.90 -7.40 2.56
CA ALA A 126 -1.39 -8.44 3.44
C ALA A 126 -0.75 -7.85 4.71
N ALA A 127 0.02 -6.78 4.58
CA ALA A 127 0.59 -6.05 5.70
C ALA A 127 -0.52 -5.44 6.58
N SER A 128 -1.55 -4.84 5.96
CA SER A 128 -2.72 -4.32 6.66
C SER A 128 -3.48 -5.41 7.42
N CYS A 129 -3.68 -6.58 6.79
CA CYS A 129 -4.32 -7.72 7.44
C CYS A 129 -3.49 -8.28 8.60
N SER A 130 -2.16 -8.28 8.49
CA SER A 130 -1.26 -8.67 9.58
C SER A 130 -1.41 -7.74 10.77
N ALA A 131 -1.35 -6.42 10.54
CA ALA A 131 -1.52 -5.39 11.57
C ALA A 131 -2.88 -5.49 12.26
N LEU A 132 -3.96 -5.54 11.47
CA LEU A 132 -5.33 -5.68 11.98
C LEU A 132 -5.53 -7.00 12.75
N SER A 133 -4.98 -8.10 12.26
CA SER A 133 -5.08 -9.39 12.97
C SER A 133 -4.38 -9.35 14.32
N SER A 134 -3.21 -8.74 14.39
CA SER A 134 -2.48 -8.54 15.65
C SER A 134 -3.28 -7.66 16.62
N TRP A 135 -3.78 -6.52 16.16
CA TRP A 135 -4.60 -5.61 16.96
C TRP A 135 -5.88 -6.24 17.49
N LEU A 136 -6.56 -7.03 16.66
CA LEU A 136 -7.80 -7.73 17.01
C LEU A 136 -7.59 -9.03 17.80
N GLY A 137 -6.34 -9.49 17.98
CA GLY A 137 -6.04 -10.79 18.58
C GLY A 137 -6.50 -11.99 17.75
N LEU A 138 -6.56 -11.86 16.42
CA LEU A 138 -7.02 -12.90 15.51
C LEU A 138 -5.85 -13.77 15.03
N LYS A 139 -6.11 -15.08 14.90
CA LYS A 139 -5.19 -15.99 14.18
C LYS A 139 -5.38 -15.82 12.68
N VAL A 140 -4.29 -15.68 11.93
CA VAL A 140 -4.34 -15.61 10.46
C VAL A 140 -4.63 -16.99 9.87
N ASN A 141 -5.90 -17.23 9.54
CA ASN A 141 -6.40 -18.47 8.95
C ASN A 141 -7.65 -18.19 8.08
N ALA A 142 -8.22 -19.23 7.48
CA ALA A 142 -9.38 -19.12 6.60
C ALA A 142 -10.69 -18.71 7.30
N GLU A 143 -10.75 -18.79 8.63
CA GLU A 143 -11.93 -18.44 9.44
C GLU A 143 -11.93 -16.95 9.80
N SER A 144 -10.76 -16.34 9.93
CA SER A 144 -10.59 -14.92 10.29
C SER A 144 -10.27 -14.02 9.08
N ILE A 145 -9.73 -14.58 8.00
CA ILE A 145 -9.46 -13.89 6.74
C ILE A 145 -10.45 -14.40 5.69
N LEU A 146 -11.48 -13.61 5.46
CA LEU A 146 -12.57 -13.96 4.58
C LEU A 146 -12.41 -13.25 3.22
N PHE A 147 -12.91 -13.86 2.18
CA PHE A 147 -13.14 -13.22 0.90
C PHE A 147 -14.63 -12.94 0.73
N HIS A 148 -15.02 -11.90 0.01
CA HIS A 148 -16.44 -11.63 -0.22
C HIS A 148 -17.18 -12.85 -0.79
N ARG A 149 -16.55 -13.62 -1.70
CA ARG A 149 -17.14 -14.84 -2.26
C ARG A 149 -17.39 -15.98 -1.25
N ASP A 150 -16.87 -15.86 -0.02
CA ASP A 150 -17.18 -16.80 1.06
C ASP A 150 -18.53 -16.48 1.73
N ASP A 151 -19.11 -15.30 1.46
CA ASP A 151 -20.44 -14.95 1.91
C ASP A 151 -21.49 -15.82 1.17
N PRO A 152 -22.27 -16.65 1.86
CA PRO A 152 -23.21 -17.55 1.21
C PRO A 152 -24.34 -16.84 0.47
N THR A 153 -24.50 -15.54 0.69
CA THR A 153 -25.55 -14.72 0.02
C THR A 153 -25.10 -14.19 -1.32
N THR A 154 -23.83 -14.34 -1.70
CA THR A 154 -23.31 -13.84 -2.97
C THR A 154 -22.90 -14.96 -3.93
N ARG A 155 -22.90 -14.64 -5.23
CA ARG A 155 -22.31 -15.50 -6.29
C ARG A 155 -21.15 -14.80 -7.00
N LYS A 156 -20.62 -13.72 -6.41
CA LYS A 156 -19.52 -12.94 -6.98
C LYS A 156 -18.20 -13.68 -6.83
N SER A 157 -17.26 -13.43 -7.75
CA SER A 157 -15.87 -13.90 -7.69
C SER A 157 -15.01 -13.10 -6.70
N CYS A 158 -15.52 -11.96 -6.19
CA CYS A 158 -14.78 -11.02 -5.33
C CYS A 158 -14.04 -11.73 -4.17
N PRO A 159 -12.77 -11.45 -3.99
CA PRO A 159 -11.97 -10.34 -4.52
C PRO A 159 -11.25 -10.65 -5.86
N GLY A 160 -11.88 -11.39 -6.74
CA GLY A 160 -11.39 -11.78 -8.04
C GLY A 160 -10.97 -13.25 -8.11
N SER A 161 -11.32 -13.92 -9.21
CA SER A 161 -11.12 -15.37 -9.41
C SER A 161 -9.63 -15.79 -9.42
N LYS A 162 -8.73 -14.85 -9.79
CA LYS A 162 -7.30 -15.09 -9.80
C LYS A 162 -6.67 -15.04 -8.42
N VAL A 163 -7.31 -14.41 -7.43
CA VAL A 163 -6.81 -14.34 -6.05
C VAL A 163 -7.10 -15.63 -5.32
N LYS A 164 -6.06 -16.38 -4.96
CA LYS A 164 -6.19 -17.65 -4.21
C LYS A 164 -6.02 -17.40 -2.71
N LYS A 165 -6.96 -17.91 -1.91
CA LYS A 165 -6.96 -17.70 -0.46
C LYS A 165 -5.68 -18.23 0.21
N ASP A 166 -5.25 -19.43 -0.15
CA ASP A 166 -4.05 -20.04 0.44
C ASP A 166 -2.78 -19.23 0.14
N TRP A 167 -2.69 -18.67 -1.07
CA TRP A 167 -1.60 -17.76 -1.43
C TRP A 167 -1.65 -16.48 -0.57
N PHE A 168 -2.81 -15.86 -0.44
CA PHE A 168 -2.95 -14.64 0.35
C PHE A 168 -2.69 -14.87 1.85
N LEU A 169 -3.15 -15.98 2.41
CA LEU A 169 -2.84 -16.37 3.79
C LEU A 169 -1.32 -16.57 4.02
N LYS A 170 -0.60 -17.13 3.04
CA LYS A 170 0.86 -17.21 3.07
C LYS A 170 1.49 -15.83 3.02
N LEU A 171 1.00 -14.97 2.13
CA LEU A 171 1.48 -13.59 2.00
C LEU A 171 1.33 -12.81 3.31
N ILE A 172 0.19 -12.89 4.00
CA ILE A 172 -0.02 -12.26 5.31
C ILE A 172 1.00 -12.79 6.34
N LYS A 173 1.22 -14.10 6.39
CA LYS A 173 2.16 -14.70 7.35
C LYS A 173 3.60 -14.27 7.10
N THR A 174 3.99 -14.11 5.84
CA THR A 174 5.33 -13.62 5.49
C THR A 174 5.46 -12.10 5.73
N SER A 175 4.42 -11.32 5.50
CA SER A 175 4.38 -9.89 5.82
C SER A 175 4.47 -9.62 7.33
N GLY A 176 3.95 -10.54 8.17
CA GLY A 176 4.07 -10.46 9.64
C GLY A 176 5.37 -11.06 10.19
N ALA A 177 6.02 -11.97 9.45
CA ALA A 177 7.29 -12.60 9.83
C ALA A 177 8.51 -11.78 9.40
N ASN A 178 8.37 -11.01 8.35
CA ASN A 178 9.20 -9.85 8.09
C ASN A 178 8.38 -8.66 8.59
N PRO A 179 8.66 -8.10 9.75
CA PRO A 179 8.18 -6.76 10.04
C PRO A 179 8.61 -5.94 8.83
N ILE A 180 7.66 -5.29 8.14
CA ILE A 180 8.00 -4.18 7.25
C ILE A 180 8.98 -3.38 8.09
N PRO A 181 10.22 -3.15 7.62
CA PRO A 181 11.24 -2.61 8.48
C PRO A 181 10.65 -1.35 9.10
N THR A 182 10.22 -1.46 10.36
CA THR A 182 9.79 -0.31 11.14
C THR A 182 10.94 0.66 11.06
N GLY A 183 10.66 1.87 10.67
CA GLY A 183 11.59 2.89 10.17
C GLY A 183 12.98 3.02 10.77
N GLU A 184 13.38 2.21 11.74
CA GLU A 184 14.71 2.26 12.34
C GLU A 184 15.57 1.00 12.13
N THR A 185 14.99 -0.18 11.88
CA THR A 185 15.75 -1.45 11.93
C THR A 185 16.21 -2.01 10.59
N GLY A 186 15.93 -1.37 9.47
CA GLY A 186 16.30 -1.88 8.13
C GLY A 186 16.99 -0.89 7.22
N LYS A 187 17.11 0.37 7.61
CA LYS A 187 17.86 1.36 6.83
C LYS A 187 19.35 1.16 7.02
N PRO A 188 20.12 1.04 5.96
CA PRO A 188 21.57 1.10 6.09
C PRO A 188 21.98 2.45 6.70
N ASP A 189 22.92 2.44 7.62
CA ASP A 189 23.50 3.69 8.11
C ASP A 189 24.38 4.31 7.01
N VAL A 190 23.75 5.17 6.23
CA VAL A 190 24.41 5.85 5.11
C VAL A 190 24.50 7.36 5.33
N GLY A 191 24.18 7.84 6.54
CA GLY A 191 24.32 9.25 6.92
C GLY A 191 23.40 10.20 6.18
N MET A 192 22.23 9.76 5.76
CA MET A 192 21.18 10.58 5.14
C MET A 192 20.05 10.86 6.14
N PRO A 193 19.48 12.08 6.18
CA PRO A 193 18.30 12.38 6.98
C PRO A 193 17.10 11.48 6.64
N TRP A 194 16.32 11.15 7.66
CA TRP A 194 15.14 10.28 7.51
C TRP A 194 14.14 10.76 6.49
N GLU A 195 13.92 12.06 6.38
CA GLU A 195 12.99 12.71 5.46
C GLU A 195 13.37 12.51 4.00
N GLN A 196 14.59 12.08 3.75
CA GLN A 196 15.12 11.82 2.41
C GLN A 196 15.05 10.35 2.01
N TRP A 197 14.42 9.50 2.83
CA TRP A 197 14.26 8.10 2.52
C TRP A 197 12.84 7.81 2.01
N THR A 198 12.74 6.87 1.10
CA THR A 198 11.47 6.28 0.67
C THR A 198 11.62 4.78 0.50
N PHE A 199 10.56 4.03 0.78
CA PHE A 199 10.53 2.58 0.57
C PHE A 199 9.85 2.28 -0.76
N ARG A 200 10.54 1.57 -1.65
CA ARG A 200 10.02 1.20 -2.96
C ARG A 200 10.25 -0.29 -3.21
N GLY A 201 9.17 -1.02 -3.48
CA GLY A 201 9.22 -2.46 -3.54
C GLY A 201 9.68 -3.07 -2.22
N GLU A 202 10.78 -3.78 -2.21
CA GLU A 202 11.38 -4.38 -1.00
C GLU A 202 12.64 -3.63 -0.54
N ARG A 203 12.87 -2.41 -1.02
CA ARG A 203 14.14 -1.70 -0.83
C ARG A 203 13.96 -0.27 -0.36
N TRP A 204 14.82 0.14 0.56
CA TRP A 204 14.96 1.52 0.96
C TRP A 204 15.71 2.32 -0.11
N CYS A 205 15.09 3.37 -0.58
CA CYS A 205 15.63 4.25 -1.63
C CYS A 205 15.91 5.65 -1.10
N VAL A 206 16.92 6.28 -1.65
CA VAL A 206 17.30 7.67 -1.36
C VAL A 206 17.46 8.44 -2.67
N PRO A 207 17.40 9.79 -2.62
CA PRO A 207 17.74 10.60 -3.79
C PRO A 207 19.19 10.32 -4.21
N ALA A 208 19.37 9.62 -5.33
CA ALA A 208 20.67 9.11 -5.75
C ALA A 208 21.74 10.21 -5.87
N TYR A 209 21.39 11.34 -6.46
CA TYR A 209 22.31 12.47 -6.60
C TYR A 209 22.74 13.04 -5.24
N ALA A 210 21.77 13.31 -4.37
CA ALA A 210 22.05 13.88 -3.05
C ALA A 210 22.86 12.90 -2.18
N PHE A 211 22.57 11.60 -2.26
CA PHE A 211 23.31 10.55 -1.58
C PHE A 211 24.80 10.53 -1.95
N LEU A 212 25.09 10.48 -3.27
CA LEU A 212 26.48 10.42 -3.75
C LEU A 212 27.25 11.72 -3.48
N LEU A 213 26.55 12.87 -3.53
CA LEU A 213 27.13 14.15 -3.18
C LEU A 213 27.51 14.23 -1.69
N ALA A 214 26.62 13.78 -0.81
CA ALA A 214 26.86 13.71 0.64
C ALA A 214 28.03 12.78 1.00
N ARG A 215 28.33 11.79 0.16
CA ARG A 215 29.50 10.89 0.29
C ARG A 215 30.78 11.44 -0.34
N GLY A 216 30.77 12.70 -0.76
CA GLY A 216 31.96 13.42 -1.26
C GLY A 216 32.24 13.23 -2.74
N MET A 217 31.35 12.58 -3.50
CA MET A 217 31.50 12.49 -4.96
C MET A 217 31.28 13.86 -5.60
N LYS A 218 32.13 14.23 -6.56
CA LYS A 218 31.99 15.51 -7.27
C LYS A 218 30.78 15.46 -8.22
N SER A 219 30.02 16.55 -8.30
CA SER A 219 28.81 16.65 -9.13
C SER A 219 28.98 16.15 -10.56
N LYS A 220 30.09 16.44 -11.21
CA LYS A 220 30.40 15.98 -12.58
C LYS A 220 30.54 14.46 -12.68
N ASP A 221 31.03 13.82 -11.62
CA ASP A 221 31.31 12.40 -11.59
C ASP A 221 30.03 11.60 -11.24
N ILE A 222 29.12 12.20 -10.44
CA ILE A 222 27.83 11.59 -10.09
C ILE A 222 27.01 11.27 -11.35
N VAL A 223 26.84 12.23 -12.23
CA VAL A 223 26.07 12.05 -13.47
C VAL A 223 26.69 10.95 -14.35
N ALA A 224 28.01 10.93 -14.47
CA ALA A 224 28.70 9.89 -15.22
C ALA A 224 28.53 8.50 -14.59
N ARG A 225 28.64 8.41 -13.26
CA ARG A 225 28.44 7.14 -12.53
C ARG A 225 27.01 6.63 -12.65
N LEU A 226 26.01 7.48 -12.43
CA LEU A 226 24.62 7.10 -12.57
C LEU A 226 24.27 6.63 -13.99
N LYS A 227 24.87 7.26 -15.01
CA LYS A 227 24.70 6.83 -16.40
C LYS A 227 25.37 5.48 -16.71
N SER A 228 26.51 5.20 -16.12
CA SER A 228 27.25 3.95 -16.34
C SER A 228 26.69 2.77 -15.55
N ALA A 229 25.86 3.02 -14.55
CA ALA A 229 25.25 2.01 -13.68
C ALA A 229 24.06 1.31 -14.37
N GLY A 230 24.22 0.88 -15.61
CA GLY A 230 23.16 0.17 -16.34
C GLY A 230 22.68 -1.05 -15.58
N GLY A 231 21.39 -1.04 -15.20
CA GLY A 231 20.75 -2.12 -14.43
C GLY A 231 20.40 -1.76 -13.00
N LEU A 232 20.82 -0.61 -12.48
CA LEU A 232 20.28 -0.07 -11.24
C LEU A 232 18.85 0.41 -11.47
N PHE A 233 17.95 0.00 -10.56
CA PHE A 233 16.58 0.43 -10.60
C PHE A 233 16.46 1.84 -10.02
N PHE A 234 16.28 2.80 -10.90
CA PHE A 234 16.00 4.16 -10.52
C PHE A 234 14.50 4.38 -10.60
N PHE A 235 13.94 4.91 -9.54
CA PHE A 235 12.56 5.37 -9.53
C PHE A 235 12.56 6.86 -9.84
N ALA A 236 12.03 7.25 -11.00
CA ALA A 236 11.73 8.65 -11.26
C ALA A 236 10.59 9.09 -10.32
N SER A 237 10.57 10.36 -9.91
CA SER A 237 9.37 10.91 -9.31
C SER A 237 8.22 10.80 -10.31
N GLU A 238 6.99 10.68 -9.81
CA GLU A 238 5.78 10.42 -10.61
C GLU A 238 5.56 11.34 -11.82
N GLN A 239 6.26 12.46 -11.88
CA GLN A 239 6.17 13.44 -12.97
C GLN A 239 7.14 13.19 -14.12
N LEU A 240 8.07 12.25 -13.99
CA LEU A 240 9.17 12.07 -14.94
C LEU A 240 9.48 10.62 -15.30
N GLU A 241 8.52 9.72 -15.20
CA GLU A 241 8.68 8.36 -15.68
C GLU A 241 9.24 8.35 -17.12
N GLY A 242 10.42 7.81 -17.28
CA GLY A 242 11.08 7.62 -18.58
C GLY A 242 11.97 8.74 -19.09
N ALA A 243 12.01 9.93 -18.48
CA ALA A 243 12.83 11.05 -19.00
C ALA A 243 14.23 11.13 -18.39
N PHE A 244 14.58 10.21 -17.50
CA PHE A 244 15.51 10.52 -16.44
C PHE A 244 16.99 10.33 -16.74
N PHE A 245 17.37 9.49 -17.64
CA PHE A 245 18.76 9.04 -17.76
C PHE A 245 19.66 9.83 -18.70
N ALA A 246 19.21 10.90 -19.25
CA ALA A 246 19.95 11.51 -20.36
C ALA A 246 20.85 12.69 -19.99
N GLY A 247 21.17 12.92 -18.72
CA GLY A 247 22.01 14.05 -18.33
C GLY A 247 21.37 15.41 -18.56
N LYS A 248 20.06 15.46 -18.56
CA LYS A 248 19.27 16.71 -18.61
C LYS A 248 18.98 17.30 -17.24
N ASP A 249 19.58 16.78 -16.22
CA ASP A 249 19.12 16.83 -14.84
C ASP A 249 19.67 17.97 -14.04
N SER A 250 20.52 18.80 -14.60
CA SER A 250 21.09 19.96 -13.91
C SER A 250 20.04 21.01 -13.48
N ASN A 251 18.81 20.87 -13.96
CA ASN A 251 17.71 21.80 -13.68
C ASN A 251 16.51 21.16 -12.97
N LEU A 252 16.64 19.92 -12.47
CA LEU A 252 15.55 19.25 -11.78
C LEU A 252 15.26 19.90 -10.43
N LYS A 253 13.98 20.19 -10.19
CA LYS A 253 13.52 20.66 -8.88
C LYS A 253 13.59 19.51 -7.85
N PRO A 254 13.65 19.79 -6.53
CA PRO A 254 13.75 18.77 -5.49
C PRO A 254 12.71 17.65 -5.55
N ASN A 255 11.52 17.92 -6.08
CA ASN A 255 10.45 16.93 -6.28
C ASN A 255 10.61 16.07 -7.54
N GLN A 256 11.68 16.24 -8.28
CA GLN A 256 12.01 15.56 -9.54
C GLN A 256 13.30 14.75 -9.41
N CYS A 257 13.61 14.25 -8.21
CA CYS A 257 14.81 13.48 -7.94
C CYS A 257 14.67 12.03 -8.43
N THR A 258 15.78 11.48 -8.92
CA THR A 258 15.92 10.03 -9.08
C THR A 258 16.15 9.39 -7.73
N TRP A 259 15.43 8.33 -7.49
CA TRP A 259 15.57 7.50 -6.31
C TRP A 259 16.26 6.20 -6.68
N ALA A 260 17.13 5.71 -5.85
CA ALA A 260 17.77 4.42 -6.04
C ALA A 260 17.92 3.69 -4.72
N PRO A 261 17.95 2.34 -4.73
CA PRO A 261 18.23 1.55 -3.54
C PRO A 261 19.58 1.94 -2.94
N ALA A 262 19.58 2.27 -1.64
CA ALA A 262 20.77 2.79 -0.97
C ALA A 262 21.94 1.80 -0.96
N GLY A 263 21.65 0.49 -0.86
CA GLY A 263 22.66 -0.55 -0.93
C GLY A 263 23.38 -0.58 -2.27
N GLU A 264 22.66 -0.44 -3.38
CA GLU A 264 23.22 -0.44 -4.73
C GLU A 264 24.01 0.84 -5.02
N LEU A 265 23.61 1.98 -4.41
CA LEU A 265 24.37 3.23 -4.52
C LEU A 265 25.72 3.17 -3.79
N LEU A 266 25.83 2.39 -2.71
CA LEU A 266 27.11 2.18 -2.01
C LEU A 266 28.13 1.48 -2.92
N GLU A 267 27.72 0.64 -3.85
CA GLU A 267 28.59 -0.03 -4.81
C GLU A 267 29.15 0.93 -5.87
N LEU A 268 28.58 2.12 -6.00
CA LEU A 268 29.07 3.15 -6.92
C LEU A 268 30.14 4.07 -6.32
N LEU A 269 30.33 4.05 -5.02
CA LEU A 269 31.38 4.81 -4.31
C LEU A 269 32.75 4.17 -4.48
#